data_90906018a04a8e62385adbbe5b631277
#
_entry.id   90906018a04a8e62385adbbe5b631277
#
_cell.length_a   1.000
_cell.length_b   1.000
_cell.length_c   1.000
_cell.angle_alpha   90.00
_cell.angle_beta   90.00
_cell.angle_gamma   90.00
#
_symmetry.space_group_name_H-M   'P 1'
#
loop_
_entity.id
_entity.type
_entity.pdbx_description
1 polymer ?
#
loop_
_entity_poly.entity_id
_entity_poly.type
_entity_poly.pdbx_seq_one_letter_code
_entity_poly.pdbx_strand_id
1 'polypeptide(L)'
;MKKTIQIEFIYKSIVALIGATMLLSCENNIKEVESITTQETRPEIYGENVEFVFTDSTRIQYKAFAIEFLQIKTEEEEYNEFPKGGNVIYYNQDGSQAWTIKCNYAKNLVADKFWELRNDVVAVSDDGKTINSELMYWDQKKQTIYSNQYVRITEKDGQMLEGNSFTADDKLNRISLSQVSGEVYLEDKNMKN
;
A
#
# COMPACT_ATOMS: atom_id res chain seq x y z
N MET A 1 -6.41 -35.57 77.99
CA MET A 1 -5.34 -34.69 77.48
C MET A 1 -4.68 -35.14 76.16
N LYS A 2 -4.44 -36.42 75.87
CA LYS A 2 -3.81 -36.86 74.62
C LYS A 2 -4.66 -36.71 73.37
N LYS A 3 -5.96 -36.82 73.40
CA LYS A 3 -6.85 -36.70 72.19
C LYS A 3 -6.98 -35.29 71.66
N THR A 4 -6.92 -34.24 72.48
CA THR A 4 -7.07 -32.87 72.10
C THR A 4 -5.79 -32.36 71.32
N ILE A 5 -4.64 -32.86 71.75
CA ILE A 5 -3.35 -32.50 71.10
C ILE A 5 -3.25 -33.12 69.69
N GLN A 6 -3.77 -34.31 69.47
CA GLN A 6 -3.77 -34.95 68.14
C GLN A 6 -4.71 -34.21 67.14
N ILE A 7 -5.87 -33.75 67.65
CA ILE A 7 -6.79 -32.98 66.76
C ILE A 7 -6.20 -31.65 66.34
N GLU A 8 -5.52 -30.94 67.23
CA GLU A 8 -4.84 -29.68 66.87
C GLU A 8 -3.72 -29.89 65.86
N PHE A 9 -2.96 -30.99 66.01
CA PHE A 9 -1.87 -31.30 65.06
C PHE A 9 -2.43 -31.64 63.66
N ILE A 10 -3.51 -32.38 63.57
CA ILE A 10 -4.17 -32.71 62.30
C ILE A 10 -4.75 -31.46 61.66
N TYR A 11 -5.38 -30.60 62.44
CA TYR A 11 -5.91 -29.31 61.90
C TYR A 11 -4.82 -28.39 61.34
N LYS A 12 -3.70 -28.24 62.04
CA LYS A 12 -2.55 -27.45 61.58
C LYS A 12 -1.91 -28.07 60.34
N SER A 13 -1.85 -29.38 60.22
CA SER A 13 -1.34 -30.07 59.03
C SER A 13 -2.24 -29.88 57.81
N ILE A 14 -3.56 -29.90 58.00
CA ILE A 14 -4.53 -29.67 56.91
C ILE A 14 -4.47 -28.21 56.41
N VAL A 15 -4.37 -27.24 57.31
CA VAL A 15 -4.26 -25.84 56.98
C VAL A 15 -2.94 -25.57 56.24
N ALA A 16 -1.83 -26.18 56.65
CA ALA A 16 -0.55 -26.08 55.96
C ALA A 16 -0.58 -26.71 54.55
N LEU A 17 -1.28 -27.83 54.37
CA LEU A 17 -1.43 -28.49 53.07
C LEU A 17 -2.27 -27.67 52.10
N ILE A 18 -3.38 -27.07 52.58
CA ILE A 18 -4.24 -26.19 51.78
C ILE A 18 -3.50 -24.89 51.41
N GLY A 19 -2.68 -24.35 52.30
CA GLY A 19 -1.82 -23.18 52.03
C GLY A 19 -0.74 -23.45 50.96
N ALA A 20 -0.18 -24.65 50.96
CA ALA A 20 0.84 -25.05 49.99
C ALA A 20 0.29 -25.26 48.56
N THR A 21 -0.98 -25.70 48.44
CA THR A 21 -1.61 -25.88 47.13
C THR A 21 -1.99 -24.55 46.45
N MET A 22 -2.20 -23.48 47.20
CA MET A 22 -2.49 -22.15 46.66
C MET A 22 -1.25 -21.48 46.04
N LEU A 23 -0.04 -21.94 46.36
CA LEU A 23 1.21 -21.38 45.82
C LEU A 23 1.62 -22.00 44.48
N LEU A 24 0.93 -23.03 43.98
CA LEU A 24 1.23 -23.71 42.72
C LEU A 24 0.31 -23.27 41.56
N SER A 25 -0.59 -22.33 41.81
CA SER A 25 -1.55 -21.87 40.80
C SER A 25 -1.17 -20.50 40.27
N CYS A 26 -0.13 -20.43 39.47
CA CYS A 26 0.09 -19.45 38.41
C CYS A 26 1.40 -19.73 37.66
N GLU A 27 1.45 -20.78 36.86
CA GLU A 27 2.30 -20.76 35.68
C GLU A 27 1.49 -20.09 34.57
N ASN A 28 1.60 -18.77 34.47
CA ASN A 28 1.27 -18.08 33.26
C ASN A 28 2.28 -18.55 32.17
N ASN A 29 1.77 -19.35 31.25
CA ASN A 29 2.57 -19.87 30.14
C ASN A 29 2.82 -18.70 29.16
N ILE A 30 3.84 -17.88 29.46
CA ILE A 30 4.26 -16.71 28.67
C ILE A 30 4.52 -17.13 27.22
N LYS A 31 4.94 -18.38 26.98
CA LYS A 31 5.13 -18.92 25.63
C LYS A 31 3.83 -19.11 24.84
N GLU A 32 2.70 -19.33 25.49
CA GLU A 32 1.40 -19.48 24.84
C GLU A 32 0.81 -18.10 24.46
N VAL A 33 1.15 -17.08 25.22
CA VAL A 33 0.80 -15.68 24.88
C VAL A 33 1.69 -15.15 23.75
N GLU A 34 2.96 -15.52 23.70
CA GLU A 34 3.85 -15.18 22.56
C GLU A 34 3.44 -15.88 21.26
N SER A 35 2.88 -17.08 21.29
CA SER A 35 2.44 -17.80 20.08
C SER A 35 1.12 -17.27 19.49
N ILE A 36 0.34 -16.53 20.28
CA ILE A 36 -0.90 -15.87 19.83
C ILE A 36 -0.60 -14.44 19.36
N THR A 37 0.56 -13.89 19.71
CA THR A 37 1.08 -12.66 19.14
C THR A 37 1.87 -12.99 17.86
N THR A 38 1.25 -13.62 16.87
CA THR A 38 1.50 -13.22 15.51
C THR A 38 1.31 -11.71 15.57
N GLN A 39 2.38 -10.93 15.37
CA GLN A 39 2.28 -9.50 15.22
C GLN A 39 1.35 -9.25 14.03
N GLU A 40 0.04 -9.28 14.27
CA GLU A 40 -0.90 -8.60 13.40
C GLU A 40 -0.43 -7.16 13.47
N THR A 41 0.23 -6.74 12.42
CA THR A 41 0.69 -5.37 12.25
C THR A 41 -0.56 -4.50 12.25
N ARG A 42 -0.94 -4.04 13.45
CA ARG A 42 -2.14 -3.20 13.58
C ARG A 42 -1.81 -1.84 13.00
N PRO A 43 -2.65 -1.30 12.13
CA PRO A 43 -2.45 0.03 11.63
C PRO A 43 -2.50 1.04 12.78
N GLU A 44 -1.59 2.02 12.78
CA GLU A 44 -1.65 3.16 13.70
C GLU A 44 -2.83 4.07 13.36
N ILE A 45 -3.13 4.20 12.06
CA ILE A 45 -4.26 4.98 11.56
C ILE A 45 -5.03 4.12 10.56
N TYR A 46 -6.35 4.13 10.70
CA TYR A 46 -7.30 3.54 9.76
C TYR A 46 -8.27 4.61 9.28
N GLY A 47 -8.60 4.57 7.99
CA GLY A 47 -9.57 5.49 7.39
C GLY A 47 -10.35 4.82 6.26
N GLU A 48 -11.61 5.23 6.10
CA GLU A 48 -12.47 4.83 4.98
C GLU A 48 -12.90 6.05 4.19
N ASN A 49 -12.95 5.92 2.86
CA ASN A 49 -13.35 6.98 1.94
C ASN A 49 -12.59 8.29 2.18
N VAL A 50 -11.27 8.19 2.22
CA VAL A 50 -10.37 9.31 2.54
C VAL A 50 -9.95 10.07 1.28
N GLU A 51 -9.80 11.38 1.42
CA GLU A 51 -9.16 12.26 0.45
C GLU A 51 -7.91 12.87 1.05
N PHE A 52 -6.79 12.74 0.36
CA PHE A 52 -5.53 13.38 0.69
C PHE A 52 -5.26 14.50 -0.30
N VAL A 53 -4.90 15.68 0.20
CA VAL A 53 -4.51 16.82 -0.61
C VAL A 53 -3.06 17.17 -0.29
N PHE A 54 -2.19 16.98 -1.27
CA PHE A 54 -0.77 17.30 -1.15
C PHE A 54 -0.47 18.63 -1.82
N THR A 55 0.14 19.54 -1.06
CA THR A 55 0.44 20.90 -1.53
C THR A 55 1.94 21.14 -1.52
N ASP A 56 2.41 21.91 -2.48
CA ASP A 56 3.74 22.51 -2.47
C ASP A 56 3.57 24.01 -2.37
N SER A 57 4.02 24.56 -1.21
CA SER A 57 3.87 25.97 -0.85
C SER A 57 2.40 26.44 -0.84
N THR A 58 1.87 26.88 -1.97
CA THR A 58 0.48 27.40 -2.07
C THR A 58 -0.36 26.66 -3.11
N ARG A 59 0.20 25.64 -3.77
CA ARG A 59 -0.47 24.96 -4.88
C ARG A 59 -0.68 23.47 -4.57
N ILE A 60 -1.81 22.98 -5.03
CA ILE A 60 -2.09 21.54 -4.98
C ILE A 60 -1.16 20.87 -5.98
N GLN A 61 -0.37 19.91 -5.52
CA GLN A 61 0.49 19.08 -6.35
C GLN A 61 -0.25 17.84 -6.84
N TYR A 62 -0.93 17.16 -5.92
CA TYR A 62 -1.80 16.04 -6.27
C TYR A 62 -2.86 15.82 -5.19
N LYS A 63 -3.94 15.14 -5.59
CA LYS A 63 -5.00 14.63 -4.72
C LYS A 63 -5.04 13.12 -4.84
N ALA A 64 -5.21 12.42 -3.74
CA ALA A 64 -5.40 10.98 -3.71
C ALA A 64 -6.71 10.63 -3.02
N PHE A 65 -7.47 9.72 -3.60
CA PHE A 65 -8.72 9.19 -3.04
C PHE A 65 -8.54 7.70 -2.80
N ALA A 66 -8.94 7.24 -1.64
CA ALA A 66 -8.88 5.83 -1.28
C ALA A 66 -10.15 5.38 -0.60
N ILE A 67 -10.62 4.16 -0.93
CA ILE A 67 -11.75 3.52 -0.27
C ILE A 67 -11.35 3.10 1.15
N GLU A 68 -10.13 2.62 1.31
CA GLU A 68 -9.57 2.16 2.58
C GLU A 68 -8.10 2.59 2.68
N PHE A 69 -7.72 3.08 3.85
CA PHE A 69 -6.39 3.59 4.14
C PHE A 69 -5.89 3.01 5.47
N LEU A 70 -4.67 2.50 5.46
CA LEU A 70 -3.95 2.01 6.62
C LEU A 70 -2.59 2.69 6.70
N GLN A 71 -2.27 3.31 7.82
CA GLN A 71 -0.90 3.68 8.13
C GLN A 71 -0.30 2.62 9.04
N ILE A 72 0.75 2.02 8.59
CA ILE A 72 1.43 0.92 9.28
C ILE A 72 2.84 1.38 9.64
N LYS A 73 3.18 1.21 10.92
CA LYS A 73 4.50 1.50 11.42
C LYS A 73 5.03 0.26 12.14
N THR A 74 6.18 -0.18 11.68
CA THR A 74 6.96 -1.26 12.29
C THR A 74 8.29 -0.70 12.80
N GLU A 75 9.10 -1.54 13.43
CA GLU A 75 10.46 -1.15 13.83
C GLU A 75 11.38 -0.89 12.62
N GLU A 76 11.06 -1.48 11.46
CA GLU A 76 11.88 -1.44 10.26
C GLU A 76 11.42 -0.38 9.26
N GLU A 77 10.11 -0.20 9.08
CA GLU A 77 9.56 0.71 8.07
C GLU A 77 8.23 1.35 8.51
N GLU A 78 7.96 2.53 7.94
CA GLU A 78 6.66 3.19 8.00
C GLU A 78 6.11 3.34 6.58
N TYR A 79 4.89 2.85 6.36
CA TYR A 79 4.24 2.92 5.07
C TYR A 79 2.73 3.11 5.17
N ASN A 80 2.19 3.67 4.11
CA ASN A 80 0.76 3.76 3.90
C ASN A 80 0.32 2.66 2.93
N GLU A 81 -0.76 1.98 3.25
CA GLU A 81 -1.36 0.93 2.43
C GLU A 81 -2.80 1.30 2.06
N PHE A 82 -3.17 0.95 0.85
CA PHE A 82 -4.48 1.20 0.25
C PHE A 82 -5.00 -0.13 -0.32
N PRO A 83 -5.53 -1.03 0.53
CA PRO A 83 -5.84 -2.42 0.15
C PRO A 83 -6.98 -2.54 -0.85
N LYS A 84 -7.86 -1.54 -0.93
CA LYS A 84 -8.94 -1.45 -1.92
C LYS A 84 -8.63 -0.46 -3.05
N GLY A 85 -7.34 -0.06 -3.15
CA GLY A 85 -6.87 0.87 -4.15
C GLY A 85 -7.46 2.27 -4.01
N GLY A 86 -7.44 2.98 -5.14
CA GLY A 86 -7.88 4.36 -5.21
C GLY A 86 -7.48 5.02 -6.53
N ASN A 87 -7.52 6.33 -6.53
CA ASN A 87 -7.05 7.13 -7.64
C ASN A 87 -6.26 8.35 -7.19
N VAL A 88 -5.28 8.75 -7.99
CA VAL A 88 -4.48 9.95 -7.82
C VAL A 88 -4.72 10.87 -9.01
N ILE A 89 -4.88 12.17 -8.75
CA ILE A 89 -4.94 13.23 -9.76
C ILE A 89 -3.73 14.14 -9.52
N TYR A 90 -2.84 14.22 -10.48
CA TYR A 90 -1.67 15.09 -10.45
C TYR A 90 -1.93 16.37 -11.25
N TYR A 91 -1.45 17.49 -10.73
CA TYR A 91 -1.71 18.81 -11.30
C TYR A 91 -0.42 19.47 -11.79
N ASN A 92 -0.53 20.19 -12.91
CA ASN A 92 0.51 21.06 -13.45
C ASN A 92 0.67 22.30 -12.57
N GLN A 93 1.72 23.07 -12.84
CA GLN A 93 2.01 24.31 -12.11
C GLN A 93 0.92 25.39 -12.28
N ASP A 94 0.18 25.36 -13.37
CA ASP A 94 -0.95 26.27 -13.67
C ASP A 94 -2.26 25.83 -13.05
N GLY A 95 -2.29 24.67 -12.35
CA GLY A 95 -3.46 24.08 -11.74
C GLY A 95 -4.29 23.18 -12.65
N SER A 96 -3.92 23.03 -13.94
CA SER A 96 -4.52 22.07 -14.83
C SER A 96 -4.16 20.64 -14.42
N GLN A 97 -5.02 19.67 -14.76
CA GLN A 97 -4.73 18.25 -14.51
C GLN A 97 -3.65 17.79 -15.51
N ALA A 98 -2.59 17.18 -15.01
CA ALA A 98 -1.55 16.58 -15.83
C ALA A 98 -1.87 15.11 -16.18
N TRP A 99 -2.27 14.34 -15.18
CA TRP A 99 -2.64 12.95 -15.36
C TRP A 99 -3.48 12.43 -14.18
N THR A 100 -4.13 11.28 -14.38
CA THR A 100 -4.74 10.48 -13.32
C THR A 100 -4.16 9.08 -13.33
N ILE A 101 -4.03 8.45 -12.16
CA ILE A 101 -3.72 7.03 -12.04
C ILE A 101 -4.75 6.39 -11.11
N LYS A 102 -5.31 5.27 -11.55
CA LYS A 102 -6.22 4.42 -10.78
C LYS A 102 -5.61 3.03 -10.63
N CYS A 103 -5.84 2.38 -9.49
CA CYS A 103 -5.41 1.01 -9.24
C CYS A 103 -6.30 0.35 -8.18
N ASN A 104 -6.21 -0.97 -8.05
CA ASN A 104 -6.97 -1.73 -7.05
C ASN A 104 -6.17 -2.02 -5.77
N TYR A 105 -4.89 -1.69 -5.75
CA TYR A 105 -4.02 -1.75 -4.58
C TYR A 105 -2.90 -0.72 -4.71
N ALA A 106 -2.53 -0.05 -3.61
CA ALA A 106 -1.35 0.78 -3.57
C ALA A 106 -0.62 0.67 -2.22
N LYS A 107 0.71 0.83 -2.27
CA LYS A 107 1.59 1.00 -1.10
C LYS A 107 2.47 2.22 -1.32
N ASN A 108 2.59 3.06 -0.29
CA ASN A 108 3.45 4.23 -0.28
C ASN A 108 4.50 4.13 0.83
N LEU A 109 5.75 4.06 0.46
CA LEU A 109 6.88 4.18 1.38
C LEU A 109 7.15 5.66 1.62
N VAL A 110 6.70 6.18 2.76
CA VAL A 110 6.67 7.63 3.06
C VAL A 110 8.08 8.25 3.03
N ALA A 111 9.05 7.61 3.71
CA ALA A 111 10.43 8.08 3.79
C ALA A 111 11.12 8.09 2.42
N ASP A 112 10.78 7.16 1.56
CA ASP A 112 11.35 7.03 0.21
C ASP A 112 10.63 7.84 -0.84
N LYS A 113 9.44 8.36 -0.54
CA LYS A 113 8.56 9.02 -1.52
C LYS A 113 8.33 8.11 -2.73
N PHE A 114 8.07 6.84 -2.44
CA PHE A 114 7.97 5.78 -3.43
C PHE A 114 6.60 5.13 -3.35
N TRP A 115 5.94 4.99 -4.51
CA TRP A 115 4.65 4.36 -4.65
C TRP A 115 4.76 3.08 -5.46
N GLU A 116 4.10 2.06 -4.99
CA GLU A 116 3.85 0.82 -5.70
C GLU A 116 2.36 0.68 -5.92
N LEU A 117 1.94 0.57 -7.19
CA LEU A 117 0.57 0.50 -7.64
C LEU A 117 0.35 -0.84 -8.32
N ARG A 118 -0.65 -1.59 -7.92
CA ARG A 118 -0.91 -2.94 -8.42
C ARG A 118 -2.36 -3.15 -8.80
N ASN A 119 -2.57 -4.17 -9.61
CA ASN A 119 -3.85 -4.72 -9.99
C ASN A 119 -4.68 -3.71 -10.78
N ASP A 120 -4.72 -3.91 -12.09
CA ASP A 120 -5.46 -3.07 -13.03
C ASP A 120 -5.09 -1.59 -12.92
N VAL A 121 -3.80 -1.30 -13.06
CA VAL A 121 -3.29 0.07 -13.00
C VAL A 121 -3.54 0.75 -14.33
N VAL A 122 -4.28 1.85 -14.28
CA VAL A 122 -4.64 2.67 -15.44
C VAL A 122 -4.17 4.10 -15.21
N ALA A 123 -3.21 4.56 -16.00
CA ALA A 123 -2.80 5.95 -16.03
C ALA A 123 -3.36 6.65 -17.28
N VAL A 124 -3.89 7.86 -17.12
CA VAL A 124 -4.43 8.68 -18.22
C VAL A 124 -3.79 10.05 -18.15
N SER A 125 -3.08 10.44 -19.22
CA SER A 125 -2.49 11.77 -19.36
C SER A 125 -3.51 12.81 -19.85
N ASP A 126 -3.16 14.09 -19.74
CA ASP A 126 -4.01 15.22 -20.17
C ASP A 126 -4.30 15.23 -21.67
N ASP A 127 -3.37 14.72 -22.47
CA ASP A 127 -3.52 14.57 -23.93
C ASP A 127 -4.43 13.39 -24.33
N GLY A 128 -4.90 12.58 -23.37
CA GLY A 128 -5.81 11.44 -23.55
C GLY A 128 -5.12 10.12 -23.83
N LYS A 129 -3.81 10.02 -23.67
CA LYS A 129 -3.06 8.77 -23.71
C LYS A 129 -3.40 7.93 -22.50
N THR A 130 -3.63 6.63 -22.69
CA THR A 130 -3.92 5.68 -21.62
C THR A 130 -2.82 4.64 -21.53
N ILE A 131 -2.33 4.37 -20.32
CA ILE A 131 -1.30 3.38 -20.02
C ILE A 131 -1.89 2.35 -19.07
N ASN A 132 -1.93 1.09 -19.47
CA ASN A 132 -2.44 -0.02 -18.68
C ASN A 132 -1.31 -0.98 -18.32
N SER A 133 -1.25 -1.40 -17.05
CA SER A 133 -0.33 -2.42 -16.56
C SER A 133 -0.85 -3.05 -15.26
N GLU A 134 -0.41 -4.24 -14.92
CA GLU A 134 -0.72 -4.85 -13.62
C GLU A 134 0.13 -4.29 -12.47
N LEU A 135 1.23 -3.59 -12.81
CA LEU A 135 2.15 -3.02 -11.83
C LEU A 135 2.71 -1.72 -12.38
N MET A 136 2.71 -0.67 -11.57
CA MET A 136 3.44 0.57 -11.81
C MET A 136 4.13 1.05 -10.55
N TYR A 137 5.28 1.67 -10.72
CA TYR A 137 6.02 2.34 -9.67
C TYR A 137 6.10 3.83 -9.98
N TRP A 138 5.93 4.66 -8.95
CA TRP A 138 6.16 6.10 -9.02
C TRP A 138 7.22 6.50 -8.00
N ASP A 139 8.41 6.79 -8.50
CA ASP A 139 9.54 7.29 -7.71
C ASP A 139 9.55 8.82 -7.78
N GLN A 140 9.00 9.47 -6.76
CA GLN A 140 8.89 10.92 -6.69
C GLN A 140 10.25 11.60 -6.52
N LYS A 141 11.23 10.91 -5.89
CA LYS A 141 12.60 11.44 -5.76
C LYS A 141 13.30 11.52 -7.12
N LYS A 142 13.08 10.52 -7.98
CA LYS A 142 13.64 10.46 -9.33
C LYS A 142 12.74 11.10 -10.38
N GLN A 143 11.53 11.52 -10.01
CA GLN A 143 10.53 12.07 -10.93
C GLN A 143 10.24 11.10 -12.09
N THR A 144 10.05 9.83 -11.79
CA THR A 144 9.93 8.76 -12.78
C THR A 144 8.75 7.85 -12.44
N ILE A 145 7.97 7.50 -13.46
CA ILE A 145 6.94 6.46 -13.42
C ILE A 145 7.40 5.31 -14.32
N TYR A 146 7.34 4.07 -13.85
CA TYR A 146 7.81 2.93 -14.62
C TYR A 146 7.11 1.63 -14.25
N SER A 147 7.21 0.64 -15.14
CA SER A 147 6.86 -0.75 -14.90
C SER A 147 7.91 -1.68 -15.49
N ASN A 148 8.15 -2.80 -14.81
CA ASN A 148 8.96 -3.92 -15.29
C ASN A 148 8.08 -5.10 -15.74
N GLN A 149 6.80 -4.85 -15.98
CA GLN A 149 5.83 -5.82 -16.48
C GLN A 149 5.22 -5.34 -17.78
N TYR A 150 4.45 -6.23 -18.40
CA TYR A 150 3.70 -5.91 -19.61
C TYR A 150 2.89 -4.63 -19.44
N VAL A 151 2.96 -3.78 -20.46
CA VAL A 151 2.26 -2.51 -20.55
C VAL A 151 1.62 -2.35 -21.93
N ARG A 152 0.42 -1.80 -21.94
CA ARG A 152 -0.28 -1.36 -23.16
C ARG A 152 -0.49 0.13 -23.07
N ILE A 153 -0.06 0.85 -24.10
CA ILE A 153 -0.29 2.28 -24.28
C ILE A 153 -1.28 2.43 -25.43
N THR A 154 -2.33 3.18 -25.20
CA THR A 154 -3.29 3.57 -26.22
C THR A 154 -3.25 5.07 -26.36
N GLU A 155 -2.89 5.55 -27.56
CA GLU A 155 -2.91 6.95 -27.89
C GLU A 155 -4.35 7.44 -28.13
N LYS A 156 -4.58 8.75 -28.09
CA LYS A 156 -5.90 9.35 -28.28
C LYS A 156 -6.55 9.02 -29.64
N ASP A 157 -5.73 8.80 -30.66
CA ASP A 157 -6.17 8.43 -32.03
C ASP A 157 -6.44 6.92 -32.20
N GLY A 158 -6.29 6.14 -31.11
CA GLY A 158 -6.52 4.70 -31.09
C GLY A 158 -5.31 3.84 -31.45
N GLN A 159 -4.14 4.44 -31.77
CA GLN A 159 -2.92 3.68 -31.95
C GLN A 159 -2.55 2.96 -30.66
N MET A 160 -2.09 1.71 -30.76
CA MET A 160 -1.72 0.89 -29.62
C MET A 160 -0.27 0.46 -29.72
N LEU A 161 0.46 0.63 -28.63
CA LEU A 161 1.81 0.16 -28.43
C LEU A 161 1.86 -0.72 -27.19
N GLU A 162 2.57 -1.83 -27.29
CA GLU A 162 2.74 -2.77 -26.19
C GLU A 162 4.23 -3.01 -25.95
N GLY A 163 4.58 -3.27 -24.69
CA GLY A 163 5.94 -3.54 -24.29
C GLY A 163 6.00 -4.39 -23.01
N ASN A 164 7.17 -4.98 -22.75
CA ASN A 164 7.39 -5.75 -21.52
C ASN A 164 7.83 -4.90 -20.34
N SER A 165 8.16 -3.64 -20.59
CA SER A 165 8.42 -2.64 -19.56
C SER A 165 8.30 -1.23 -20.15
N PHE A 166 8.08 -0.23 -19.29
CA PHE A 166 8.17 1.17 -19.67
C PHE A 166 8.84 2.00 -18.59
N THR A 167 9.33 3.16 -19.00
CA THR A 167 9.81 4.23 -18.13
C THR A 167 9.33 5.55 -18.70
N ALA A 168 8.81 6.42 -17.84
CA ALA A 168 8.34 7.75 -18.21
C ALA A 168 8.82 8.79 -17.19
N ASP A 169 8.83 10.06 -17.58
CA ASP A 169 8.92 11.15 -16.62
C ASP A 169 7.64 11.23 -15.76
N ASP A 170 7.68 11.94 -14.64
CA ASP A 170 6.57 12.09 -13.71
C ASP A 170 5.34 12.83 -14.28
N LYS A 171 5.44 13.34 -15.50
CA LYS A 171 4.37 14.00 -16.26
C LYS A 171 3.80 13.13 -17.37
N LEU A 172 4.33 11.92 -17.56
CA LEU A 172 3.97 11.00 -18.64
C LEU A 172 4.18 11.56 -20.07
N ASN A 173 5.01 12.60 -20.22
CA ASN A 173 5.27 13.24 -21.52
C ASN A 173 6.25 12.45 -22.38
N ARG A 174 7.29 11.89 -21.75
CA ARG A 174 8.33 11.11 -22.43
C ARG A 174 8.29 9.68 -21.94
N ILE A 175 7.86 8.78 -22.82
CA ILE A 175 7.71 7.36 -22.52
C ILE A 175 8.69 6.57 -23.37
N SER A 176 9.42 5.67 -22.72
CA SER A 176 10.30 4.69 -23.37
C SER A 176 9.76 3.29 -23.08
N LEU A 177 9.52 2.51 -24.13
CA LEU A 177 9.10 1.12 -24.06
C LEU A 177 10.25 0.18 -24.40
N SER A 178 10.29 -1.01 -23.81
CA SER A 178 11.18 -2.09 -24.22
C SER A 178 10.41 -3.23 -24.85
N GLN A 179 11.03 -3.88 -25.87
CA GLN A 179 10.45 -5.00 -26.62
C GLN A 179 9.06 -4.64 -27.17
N VAL A 180 9.03 -3.61 -28.00
CA VAL A 180 7.81 -2.98 -28.51
C VAL A 180 7.17 -3.84 -29.59
N SER A 181 5.85 -4.01 -29.50
CA SER A 181 4.95 -4.43 -30.58
C SER A 181 3.73 -3.51 -30.60
N GLY A 182 2.99 -3.49 -31.72
CA GLY A 182 1.78 -2.66 -31.76
C GLY A 182 1.26 -2.40 -33.16
N GLU A 183 0.12 -1.72 -33.22
CA GLU A 183 -0.53 -1.27 -34.44
C GLU A 183 -0.41 0.24 -34.56
N VAL A 184 0.11 0.70 -35.69
CA VAL A 184 0.25 2.12 -36.01
C VAL A 184 -0.61 2.42 -37.24
N TYR A 185 -1.58 3.30 -37.08
CA TYR A 185 -2.40 3.76 -38.22
C TYR A 185 -1.65 4.91 -38.92
N LEU A 186 -1.25 4.69 -40.18
CA LEU A 186 -0.66 5.73 -41.02
C LEU A 186 -1.76 6.45 -41.75
N GLU A 187 -2.03 7.69 -41.43
CA GLU A 187 -2.82 8.58 -42.30
C GLU A 187 -2.02 8.89 -43.58
N ASP A 188 -2.47 8.35 -44.69
CA ASP A 188 -1.90 8.65 -46.01
C ASP A 188 -2.34 10.08 -46.43
N LYS A 189 -1.55 11.10 -46.07
CA LYS A 189 -1.80 12.50 -46.43
C LYS A 189 -1.69 12.79 -47.94
N ASN A 190 -1.41 11.76 -48.76
CA ASN A 190 -1.11 11.93 -50.18
C ASN A 190 -2.20 11.43 -51.14
N MET A 191 -3.39 11.10 -50.69
CA MET A 191 -4.53 10.81 -51.59
C MET A 191 -5.47 12.00 -51.73
N LYS A 192 -4.96 13.14 -52.18
CA LYS A 192 -5.74 14.19 -52.84
C LYS A 192 -5.05 14.54 -54.14
N ASN A 193 -5.41 13.84 -55.20
CA ASN A 193 -5.39 14.30 -56.58
C ASN A 193 -6.79 14.66 -57.01
#